data_3f5cfef8dfea4204ae5f25fe9ccf39e2
#
_entry.id   3f5cfef8dfea4204ae5f25fe9ccf39e2
#
_cell.length_a   1.000
_cell.length_b   1.000
_cell.length_c   1.000
_cell.angle_alpha   90.00
_cell.angle_beta   90.00
_cell.angle_gamma   90.00
#
_symmetry.space_group_name_H-M   'P 1'
#
loop_
_entity.id
_entity.type
_entity.pdbx_description
1 polymer ?
#
loop_
_entity_poly.entity_id
_entity_poly.type
_entity_poly.pdbx_seq_one_letter_code
_entity_poly.pdbx_strand_id
1 'polypeptide(L)'
;MRPGTGGAAAAAVSVPGASVIDLRSQTCSPGFIDLHVHLGQQSSPQSYSEGFRLNPEYTILRSVGYAKKTLLAGFTSVRDLGGENSLALRDGINQGLVDGPRIWAAGKSIATTGGHADPTNGLNHILADALGTPGPAEGVINSPEEGRAAVRQRYKDGSDVIKITATGGVLSYAKSGDAPQFTVDEVRAVVETAKDYGFRVAAHAHGKEGMKRAILGGVTSIEHGT
;
A
#
# COMPACT_ATOMS: atom_id res chain seq x y z
N MET A 1 1.02 -12.30 27.02
CA MET A 1 1.19 -13.78 27.13
C MET A 1 2.36 -14.07 28.06
N ARG A 2 2.17 -14.84 29.12
CA ARG A 2 3.29 -15.30 29.96
C ARG A 2 4.03 -16.42 29.22
N PRO A 3 5.36 -16.49 29.23
CA PRO A 3 6.10 -17.64 28.73
C PRO A 3 5.76 -18.84 29.62
N GLY A 4 5.16 -19.88 29.03
CA GLY A 4 4.90 -21.12 29.72
C GLY A 4 6.23 -21.81 30.05
N THR A 5 6.50 -22.00 31.33
CA THR A 5 7.54 -22.89 31.82
C THR A 5 7.18 -24.32 31.41
N GLY A 6 8.13 -25.06 30.86
CA GLY A 6 8.00 -26.37 30.26
C GLY A 6 6.99 -27.29 30.93
N GLY A 7 5.87 -27.45 30.28
CA GLY A 7 4.88 -28.46 30.59
C GLY A 7 5.27 -29.78 29.95
N ALA A 8 4.91 -30.86 30.63
CA ALA A 8 5.09 -32.24 30.19
C ALA A 8 4.72 -32.41 28.71
N ALA A 9 5.52 -33.20 27.99
CA ALA A 9 5.29 -33.54 26.62
C ALA A 9 3.83 -33.96 26.44
N ALA A 10 3.06 -33.18 25.69
CA ALA A 10 1.68 -33.56 25.34
C ALA A 10 1.76 -34.92 24.65
N ALA A 11 0.98 -35.89 25.13
CA ALA A 11 0.89 -37.19 24.51
C ALA A 11 0.55 -37.02 23.04
N ALA A 12 1.37 -37.61 22.16
CA ALA A 12 1.17 -37.52 20.73
C ALA A 12 -0.23 -38.10 20.39
N VAL A 13 -1.13 -37.24 19.93
CA VAL A 13 -2.44 -37.69 19.41
C VAL A 13 -2.17 -38.36 18.10
N SER A 14 -2.25 -39.70 18.06
CA SER A 14 -2.12 -40.46 16.82
C SER A 14 -3.45 -40.39 16.07
N VAL A 15 -3.45 -39.71 14.94
CA VAL A 15 -4.58 -39.70 14.00
C VAL A 15 -4.19 -40.57 12.80
N PRO A 16 -4.91 -41.68 12.50
CA PRO A 16 -4.58 -42.50 11.34
C PRO A 16 -4.55 -41.69 10.04
N GLY A 17 -3.46 -41.80 9.27
CA GLY A 17 -3.27 -41.07 8.02
C GLY A 17 -2.77 -39.62 8.17
N ALA A 18 -2.51 -39.13 9.36
CA ALA A 18 -1.94 -37.80 9.55
C ALA A 18 -0.43 -37.78 9.29
N SER A 19 0.01 -36.74 8.57
CA SER A 19 1.43 -36.41 8.49
C SER A 19 1.89 -35.67 9.76
N VAL A 20 2.95 -36.13 10.37
CA VAL A 20 3.54 -35.49 11.57
C VAL A 20 4.74 -34.66 11.15
N ILE A 21 4.71 -33.36 11.46
CA ILE A 21 5.85 -32.45 11.32
C ILE A 21 6.46 -32.24 12.70
N ASP A 22 7.70 -32.71 12.89
CA ASP A 22 8.39 -32.54 14.17
C ASP A 22 9.10 -31.17 14.24
N LEU A 23 8.56 -30.27 15.05
CA LEU A 23 9.08 -28.93 15.28
C LEU A 23 9.68 -28.74 16.68
N ARG A 24 10.03 -29.82 17.41
CA ARG A 24 10.52 -29.73 18.80
C ARG A 24 11.80 -28.92 18.97
N SER A 25 12.60 -28.74 17.92
CA SER A 25 13.81 -27.89 17.94
C SER A 25 13.54 -26.47 17.39
N GLN A 26 12.30 -26.13 17.07
CA GLN A 26 11.95 -24.86 16.45
C GLN A 26 10.92 -24.10 17.31
N THR A 27 10.81 -22.80 17.05
CA THR A 27 9.75 -21.97 17.63
C THR A 27 8.68 -21.74 16.59
N CYS A 28 7.44 -22.07 16.91
CA CYS A 28 6.28 -21.77 16.09
C CYS A 28 5.68 -20.42 16.51
N SER A 29 5.51 -19.52 15.57
CA SER A 29 4.88 -18.21 15.77
C SER A 29 3.74 -18.00 14.77
N PRO A 30 2.79 -17.09 15.04
CA PRO A 30 1.92 -16.57 13.99
C PRO A 30 2.74 -15.98 12.84
N GLY A 31 2.21 -16.01 11.63
CA GLY A 31 2.85 -15.37 10.49
C GLY A 31 3.00 -13.85 10.71
N PHE A 32 4.08 -13.28 10.18
CA PHE A 32 4.34 -11.85 10.28
C PHE A 32 3.35 -11.04 9.45
N ILE A 33 3.14 -9.80 9.87
CA ILE A 33 2.31 -8.82 9.17
C ILE A 33 3.18 -7.61 8.84
N ASP A 34 3.24 -7.22 7.56
CA ASP A 34 3.86 -5.98 7.13
C ASP A 34 2.77 -4.98 6.73
N LEU A 35 2.75 -3.83 7.38
CA LEU A 35 1.71 -2.82 7.18
C LEU A 35 2.07 -1.78 6.12
N HIS A 36 3.23 -1.90 5.44
CA HIS A 36 3.60 -0.99 4.37
C HIS A 36 4.50 -1.67 3.34
N VAL A 37 3.88 -2.19 2.30
CA VAL A 37 4.60 -2.79 1.17
C VAL A 37 4.14 -2.19 -0.16
N HIS A 38 4.93 -2.43 -1.20
CA HIS A 38 4.62 -2.17 -2.61
C HIS A 38 5.00 -3.41 -3.42
N LEU A 39 4.15 -4.42 -3.44
CA LEU A 39 4.43 -5.71 -4.11
C LEU A 39 4.46 -5.61 -5.64
N GLY A 40 3.91 -4.52 -6.18
CA GLY A 40 3.91 -4.27 -7.63
C GLY A 40 5.28 -3.90 -8.21
N GLN A 41 6.28 -3.59 -7.37
CA GLN A 41 7.58 -3.12 -7.83
C GLN A 41 8.71 -3.55 -6.91
N GLN A 42 9.92 -3.55 -7.46
CA GLN A 42 11.17 -3.71 -6.73
C GLN A 42 12.14 -2.64 -7.19
N SER A 43 12.73 -1.92 -6.25
CA SER A 43 13.73 -0.89 -6.57
C SER A 43 14.96 -1.50 -7.24
N SER A 44 15.36 -0.96 -8.37
CA SER A 44 16.54 -1.34 -9.12
C SER A 44 17.08 -0.12 -9.88
N PRO A 45 18.32 -0.13 -10.37
CA PRO A 45 18.84 0.94 -11.23
C PRO A 45 18.01 1.15 -12.51
N GLN A 46 17.24 0.14 -12.94
CA GLN A 46 16.42 0.16 -14.14
C GLN A 46 14.97 0.62 -13.87
N SER A 47 14.53 0.71 -12.62
CA SER A 47 13.12 0.97 -12.25
C SER A 47 12.53 2.19 -12.94
N TYR A 48 13.32 3.27 -13.07
CA TYR A 48 12.88 4.48 -13.77
C TYR A 48 12.59 4.21 -15.26
N SER A 49 13.52 3.56 -15.97
CA SER A 49 13.35 3.26 -17.40
C SER A 49 12.29 2.19 -17.66
N GLU A 50 12.08 1.27 -16.73
CA GLU A 50 11.07 0.22 -16.83
C GLU A 50 9.65 0.80 -16.87
N GLY A 51 9.37 1.90 -16.16
CA GLY A 51 8.08 2.59 -16.19
C GLY A 51 7.70 3.11 -17.60
N PHE A 52 8.66 3.31 -18.48
CA PHE A 52 8.43 3.75 -19.87
C PHE A 52 8.49 2.62 -20.90
N ARG A 53 8.99 1.45 -20.54
CA ARG A 53 9.33 0.38 -21.48
C ARG A 53 8.53 -0.89 -21.28
N LEU A 54 8.04 -1.12 -20.06
CA LEU A 54 7.31 -2.35 -19.72
C LEU A 54 5.81 -2.08 -19.70
N ASN A 55 5.08 -2.98 -20.31
CA ASN A 55 3.62 -2.96 -20.20
C ASN A 55 3.15 -3.33 -18.78
N PRO A 56 2.02 -2.78 -18.32
CA PRO A 56 1.49 -3.04 -16.98
C PRO A 56 1.31 -4.53 -16.67
N GLU A 57 0.92 -5.34 -17.66
CA GLU A 57 0.71 -6.79 -17.52
C GLU A 57 2.00 -7.51 -17.10
N TYR A 58 3.15 -7.07 -17.63
CA TYR A 58 4.44 -7.62 -17.24
C TYR A 58 4.77 -7.31 -15.77
N THR A 59 4.42 -6.12 -15.32
CA THR A 59 4.61 -5.71 -13.92
C THR A 59 3.75 -6.57 -12.99
N ILE A 60 2.51 -6.90 -13.37
CA ILE A 60 1.63 -7.82 -12.61
C ILE A 60 2.28 -9.21 -12.52
N LEU A 61 2.77 -9.76 -13.62
CA LEU A 61 3.43 -11.07 -13.61
C LEU A 61 4.67 -11.10 -12.70
N ARG A 62 5.47 -10.04 -12.67
CA ARG A 62 6.61 -9.92 -11.74
C ARG A 62 6.15 -9.86 -10.28
N SER A 63 5.05 -9.16 -10.00
CA SER A 63 4.51 -9.01 -8.64
C SER A 63 4.11 -10.35 -8.01
N VAL A 64 3.68 -11.33 -8.80
CA VAL A 64 3.44 -12.71 -8.35
C VAL A 64 4.69 -13.32 -7.71
N GLY A 65 5.85 -13.13 -8.33
CA GLY A 65 7.13 -13.60 -7.79
C GLY A 65 7.51 -12.89 -6.47
N TYR A 66 7.21 -11.61 -6.36
CA TYR A 66 7.47 -10.84 -5.13
C TYR A 66 6.52 -11.26 -4.00
N ALA A 67 5.24 -11.45 -4.29
CA ALA A 67 4.26 -11.94 -3.32
C ALA A 67 4.66 -13.32 -2.77
N LYS A 68 5.08 -14.24 -3.63
CA LYS A 68 5.54 -15.56 -3.21
C LYS A 68 6.79 -15.48 -2.32
N LYS A 69 7.77 -14.64 -2.66
CA LYS A 69 8.97 -14.41 -1.82
C LYS A 69 8.59 -13.86 -0.45
N THR A 70 7.68 -12.90 -0.40
CA THR A 70 7.17 -12.29 0.85
C THR A 70 6.49 -13.34 1.73
N LEU A 71 5.63 -14.18 1.17
CA LEU A 71 4.99 -15.27 1.89
C LEU A 71 6.02 -16.27 2.44
N LEU A 72 6.99 -16.69 1.63
CA LEU A 72 8.03 -17.64 2.03
C LEU A 72 9.01 -17.07 3.05
N ALA A 73 9.13 -15.74 3.14
CA ALA A 73 9.87 -15.06 4.21
C ALA A 73 9.11 -15.02 5.55
N GLY A 74 7.87 -15.57 5.60
CA GLY A 74 7.06 -15.66 6.81
C GLY A 74 6.01 -14.55 6.96
N PHE A 75 5.88 -13.63 6.01
CA PHE A 75 4.84 -12.61 6.02
C PHE A 75 3.56 -13.18 5.42
N THR A 76 2.59 -13.49 6.26
CA THR A 76 1.31 -14.09 5.85
C THR A 76 0.22 -13.09 5.53
N SER A 77 0.42 -11.83 5.93
CA SER A 77 -0.49 -10.72 5.64
C SER A 77 0.31 -9.44 5.39
N VAL A 78 -0.14 -8.63 4.44
CA VAL A 78 0.48 -7.34 4.13
C VAL A 78 -0.57 -6.27 3.82
N ARG A 79 -0.19 -5.01 4.02
CA ARG A 79 -0.94 -3.86 3.55
C ARG A 79 -0.14 -3.19 2.42
N ASP A 80 -0.62 -3.34 1.19
CA ASP A 80 -0.01 -2.72 0.01
C ASP A 80 -0.56 -1.30 -0.17
N LEU A 81 0.30 -0.31 0.00
CA LEU A 81 -0.07 1.11 0.06
C LEU A 81 0.21 1.86 -1.25
N GLY A 82 0.20 1.17 -2.37
CA GLY A 82 0.22 1.86 -3.66
C GLY A 82 0.57 0.98 -4.84
N GLY A 83 -0.04 1.32 -5.97
CA GLY A 83 0.11 0.62 -7.23
C GLY A 83 -1.18 -0.07 -7.65
N GLU A 84 -1.59 0.15 -8.91
CA GLU A 84 -2.81 -0.43 -9.46
C GLU A 84 -2.78 -1.96 -9.46
N ASN A 85 -1.60 -2.54 -9.65
CA ASN A 85 -1.41 -3.98 -9.76
C ASN A 85 -1.72 -4.73 -8.45
N SER A 86 -1.71 -4.04 -7.30
CA SER A 86 -1.97 -4.65 -6.00
C SER A 86 -3.39 -5.21 -5.88
N LEU A 87 -4.37 -4.58 -6.54
CA LEU A 87 -5.77 -5.06 -6.56
C LEU A 87 -5.88 -6.39 -7.31
N ALA A 88 -5.33 -6.46 -8.52
CA ALA A 88 -5.35 -7.68 -9.33
C ALA A 88 -4.56 -8.82 -8.66
N LEU A 89 -3.42 -8.50 -8.04
CA LEU A 89 -2.60 -9.48 -7.30
C LEU A 89 -3.37 -10.04 -6.10
N ARG A 90 -4.00 -9.18 -5.29
CA ARG A 90 -4.88 -9.58 -4.18
C ARG A 90 -5.98 -10.52 -4.65
N ASP A 91 -6.67 -10.15 -5.71
CA ASP A 91 -7.80 -10.94 -6.23
C ASP A 91 -7.33 -12.28 -6.77
N GLY A 92 -6.19 -12.33 -7.45
CA GLY A 92 -5.58 -13.57 -7.91
C GLY A 92 -5.18 -14.50 -6.76
N ILE A 93 -4.65 -13.97 -5.66
CA ILE A 93 -4.32 -14.74 -4.45
C ILE A 93 -5.60 -15.25 -3.78
N ASN A 94 -6.62 -14.38 -3.62
CA ASN A 94 -7.89 -14.75 -2.99
C ASN A 94 -8.64 -15.85 -3.77
N GLN A 95 -8.47 -15.92 -5.08
CA GLN A 95 -9.03 -16.95 -5.95
C GLN A 95 -8.16 -18.21 -6.02
N GLY A 96 -6.98 -18.23 -5.39
CA GLY A 96 -6.06 -19.36 -5.45
C GLY A 96 -5.34 -19.53 -6.79
N LEU A 97 -5.32 -18.50 -7.63
CA LEU A 97 -4.62 -18.54 -8.92
C LEU A 97 -3.10 -18.46 -8.76
N VAL A 98 -2.64 -17.78 -7.72
CA VAL A 98 -1.24 -17.59 -7.40
C VAL A 98 -1.00 -17.61 -5.89
N ASP A 99 0.22 -18.02 -5.47
CA ASP A 99 0.62 -18.04 -4.07
C ASP A 99 1.07 -16.63 -3.60
N GLY A 100 0.61 -16.23 -2.42
CA GLY A 100 1.03 -14.98 -1.80
C GLY A 100 0.41 -14.76 -0.42
N PRO A 101 0.82 -13.70 0.29
CA PRO A 101 0.21 -13.31 1.55
C PRO A 101 -1.21 -12.76 1.33
N ARG A 102 -2.01 -12.71 2.38
CA ARG A 102 -3.26 -11.93 2.35
C ARG A 102 -2.92 -10.46 2.18
N ILE A 103 -3.55 -9.78 1.20
CA ILE A 103 -3.26 -8.39 0.88
C ILE A 103 -4.45 -7.50 1.21
N TRP A 104 -4.20 -6.37 1.90
CA TRP A 104 -5.06 -5.20 1.93
C TRP A 104 -4.48 -4.16 0.98
N ALA A 105 -5.16 -3.89 -0.13
CA ALA A 105 -4.64 -3.11 -1.23
C ALA A 105 -5.27 -1.71 -1.31
N ALA A 106 -4.43 -0.69 -1.39
CA ALA A 106 -4.88 0.69 -1.57
C ALA A 106 -5.20 1.03 -3.03
N GLY A 107 -4.60 0.34 -4.00
CA GLY A 107 -4.64 0.78 -5.38
C GLY A 107 -3.89 2.10 -5.58
N LYS A 108 -4.40 3.01 -6.41
CA LYS A 108 -3.80 4.32 -6.63
C LYS A 108 -3.82 5.18 -5.37
N SER A 109 -2.68 5.73 -5.00
CA SER A 109 -2.58 6.74 -3.94
C SER A 109 -3.27 8.04 -4.35
N ILE A 110 -3.68 8.85 -3.36
CA ILE A 110 -4.22 10.19 -3.59
C ILE A 110 -3.13 11.20 -3.25
N ALA A 111 -2.85 12.11 -4.18
CA ALA A 111 -1.87 13.19 -4.08
C ALA A 111 -2.49 14.53 -4.51
N THR A 112 -1.76 15.61 -4.33
CA THR A 112 -2.06 16.90 -4.96
C THR A 112 -1.29 17.04 -6.27
N THR A 113 -1.65 17.99 -7.12
CA THR A 113 -0.87 18.32 -8.33
C THR A 113 0.59 18.63 -7.96
N GLY A 114 1.52 17.97 -8.63
CA GLY A 114 2.95 18.03 -8.33
C GLY A 114 3.36 17.36 -7.02
N GLY A 115 2.44 16.66 -6.37
CA GLY A 115 2.68 15.93 -5.13
C GLY A 115 3.45 14.62 -5.33
N HIS A 116 3.79 13.96 -4.21
CA HIS A 116 4.66 12.77 -4.20
C HIS A 116 4.14 11.62 -5.06
N ALA A 117 2.82 11.42 -5.11
CA ALA A 117 2.20 10.36 -5.91
C ALA A 117 1.45 10.88 -7.16
N ASP A 118 1.70 12.10 -7.60
CA ASP A 118 1.20 12.59 -8.88
C ASP A 118 1.88 11.80 -10.02
N PRO A 119 1.13 11.07 -10.85
CA PRO A 119 1.71 10.21 -11.88
C PRO A 119 2.44 10.97 -12.99
N THR A 120 2.21 12.29 -13.13
CA THR A 120 2.89 13.15 -14.10
C THR A 120 4.06 13.92 -13.52
N ASN A 121 4.29 13.80 -12.21
CA ASN A 121 5.37 14.53 -11.54
C ASN A 121 6.75 14.07 -12.01
N GLY A 122 7.58 15.03 -12.44
CA GLY A 122 8.91 14.78 -12.98
C GLY A 122 8.96 14.45 -14.50
N LEU A 123 7.82 14.35 -15.16
CA LEU A 123 7.77 14.26 -16.62
C LEU A 123 8.06 15.62 -17.27
N ASN A 124 8.67 15.60 -18.46
CA ASN A 124 8.70 16.79 -19.27
C ASN A 124 7.28 17.13 -19.77
N HIS A 125 7.06 18.41 -20.15
CA HIS A 125 5.73 18.88 -20.53
C HIS A 125 5.14 18.13 -21.74
N ILE A 126 5.94 17.67 -22.68
CA ILE A 126 5.45 16.93 -23.86
C ILE A 126 4.81 15.60 -23.45
N LEU A 127 5.46 14.86 -22.53
CA LEU A 127 4.91 13.61 -22.00
C LEU A 127 3.71 13.86 -21.08
N ALA A 128 3.78 14.87 -20.23
CA ALA A 128 2.68 15.24 -19.36
C ALA A 128 1.44 15.65 -20.17
N ASP A 129 1.60 16.46 -21.22
CA ASP A 129 0.52 16.88 -22.11
C ASP A 129 -0.09 15.68 -22.87
N ALA A 130 0.76 14.74 -23.32
CA ALA A 130 0.29 13.53 -24.00
C ALA A 130 -0.52 12.59 -23.10
N LEU A 131 -0.21 12.55 -21.79
CA LEU A 131 -0.96 11.78 -20.79
C LEU A 131 -2.25 12.49 -20.34
N GLY A 132 -2.32 13.80 -20.55
CA GLY A 132 -3.41 14.64 -20.04
C GLY A 132 -3.25 15.02 -18.58
N THR A 133 -4.09 15.95 -18.12
CA THR A 133 -4.08 16.41 -16.72
C THR A 133 -4.73 15.36 -15.84
N PRO A 134 -3.99 14.77 -14.87
CA PRO A 134 -4.58 13.80 -13.95
C PRO A 134 -5.58 14.48 -13.01
N GLY A 135 -6.64 13.75 -12.66
CA GLY A 135 -7.70 14.19 -11.76
C GLY A 135 -7.98 13.16 -10.67
N PRO A 136 -9.16 13.24 -10.02
CA PRO A 136 -9.54 12.31 -8.94
C PRO A 136 -9.50 10.83 -9.34
N ALA A 137 -9.76 10.49 -10.59
CA ALA A 137 -9.70 9.14 -11.11
C ALA A 137 -8.26 8.59 -11.10
N GLU A 138 -7.29 9.42 -11.46
CA GLU A 138 -5.86 9.08 -11.43
C GLU A 138 -5.25 9.26 -10.03
N GLY A 139 -6.02 9.82 -9.07
CA GLY A 139 -5.59 10.06 -7.70
C GLY A 139 -5.00 11.45 -7.46
N VAL A 140 -5.24 12.43 -8.34
CA VAL A 140 -4.78 13.81 -8.11
C VAL A 140 -5.97 14.70 -7.76
N ILE A 141 -5.82 15.43 -6.65
CA ILE A 141 -6.85 16.32 -6.12
C ILE A 141 -6.28 17.67 -5.72
N ASN A 142 -7.10 18.72 -5.79
CA ASN A 142 -6.74 20.09 -5.41
C ASN A 142 -7.86 20.79 -4.63
N SER A 143 -8.84 20.03 -4.17
CA SER A 143 -9.96 20.54 -3.36
C SER A 143 -10.58 19.42 -2.50
N PRO A 144 -11.34 19.79 -1.44
CA PRO A 144 -12.12 18.82 -0.67
C PRO A 144 -13.10 18.01 -1.51
N GLU A 145 -13.74 18.61 -2.51
CA GLU A 145 -14.71 17.96 -3.40
C GLU A 145 -14.04 16.90 -4.27
N GLU A 146 -12.86 17.21 -4.81
CA GLU A 146 -12.06 16.25 -5.56
C GLU A 146 -11.57 15.12 -4.66
N GLY A 147 -11.24 15.42 -3.39
CA GLY A 147 -10.92 14.39 -2.39
C GLY A 147 -12.06 13.38 -2.20
N ARG A 148 -13.30 13.86 -2.09
CA ARG A 148 -14.49 12.99 -2.03
C ARG A 148 -14.66 12.17 -3.29
N ALA A 149 -14.43 12.76 -4.46
CA ALA A 149 -14.52 12.07 -5.75
C ALA A 149 -13.45 10.96 -5.85
N ALA A 150 -12.22 11.24 -5.45
CA ALA A 150 -11.13 10.28 -5.45
C ALA A 150 -11.40 9.07 -4.55
N VAL A 151 -11.93 9.27 -3.33
CA VAL A 151 -12.32 8.16 -2.44
C VAL A 151 -13.41 7.29 -3.07
N ARG A 152 -14.44 7.89 -3.68
CA ARG A 152 -15.49 7.14 -4.36
C ARG A 152 -14.94 6.35 -5.55
N GLN A 153 -13.96 6.89 -6.25
CA GLN A 153 -13.28 6.15 -7.31
C GLN A 153 -12.50 4.96 -6.73
N ARG A 154 -11.75 5.12 -5.62
CA ARG A 154 -11.08 3.98 -4.94
C ARG A 154 -12.08 2.90 -4.50
N TYR A 155 -13.25 3.29 -4.01
CA TYR A 155 -14.32 2.35 -3.70
C TYR A 155 -14.78 1.57 -4.95
N LYS A 156 -15.03 2.26 -6.04
CA LYS A 156 -15.40 1.65 -7.32
C LYS A 156 -14.32 0.70 -7.84
N ASP A 157 -13.04 1.05 -7.66
CA ASP A 157 -11.89 0.25 -8.09
C ASP A 157 -11.68 -1.01 -7.21
N GLY A 158 -12.36 -1.08 -6.05
CA GLY A 158 -12.25 -2.22 -5.14
C GLY A 158 -11.10 -2.12 -4.15
N SER A 159 -10.63 -0.93 -3.81
CA SER A 159 -9.62 -0.74 -2.74
C SER A 159 -10.12 -1.23 -1.39
N ASP A 160 -9.19 -1.62 -0.50
CA ASP A 160 -9.47 -2.02 0.90
C ASP A 160 -9.11 -0.90 1.90
N VAL A 161 -8.28 0.04 1.47
CA VAL A 161 -7.73 1.14 2.27
C VAL A 161 -7.46 2.33 1.37
N ILE A 162 -7.55 3.54 1.92
CA ILE A 162 -7.16 4.76 1.20
C ILE A 162 -5.73 5.12 1.57
N LYS A 163 -4.90 5.43 0.58
CA LYS A 163 -3.56 6.00 0.77
C LYS A 163 -3.52 7.43 0.26
N ILE A 164 -3.03 8.34 1.10
CA ILE A 164 -2.69 9.72 0.70
C ILE A 164 -1.19 9.96 0.86
N THR A 165 -0.66 10.94 0.14
CA THR A 165 0.73 11.42 0.29
C THR A 165 0.72 12.85 0.81
N ALA A 166 0.72 12.97 2.16
CA ALA A 166 0.56 14.26 2.85
C ALA A 166 1.79 15.17 2.75
N THR A 167 2.94 14.63 2.38
CA THR A 167 4.18 15.39 2.13
C THR A 167 4.85 14.93 0.84
N GLY A 168 5.91 15.61 0.42
CA GLY A 168 6.88 15.07 -0.51
C GLY A 168 7.52 13.78 0.00
N GLY A 169 8.48 13.27 -0.72
CA GLY A 169 9.21 12.05 -0.37
C GLY A 169 10.52 11.96 -1.16
N VAL A 170 11.42 11.10 -0.71
CA VAL A 170 12.77 10.96 -1.29
C VAL A 170 12.76 10.36 -2.72
N LEU A 171 11.67 9.72 -3.10
CA LEU A 171 11.51 9.08 -4.42
C LEU A 171 10.68 9.93 -5.39
N SER A 172 10.40 11.18 -5.09
CA SER A 172 9.67 12.09 -5.98
C SER A 172 10.51 13.33 -6.34
N TYR A 173 10.14 13.97 -7.44
CA TYR A 173 10.76 15.22 -7.90
C TYR A 173 10.27 16.46 -7.13
N ALA A 174 9.74 16.29 -5.92
CA ALA A 174 9.36 17.39 -5.06
C ALA A 174 10.59 18.20 -4.62
N LYS A 175 10.46 19.54 -4.55
CA LYS A 175 11.54 20.42 -4.05
C LYS A 175 11.91 20.15 -2.60
N SER A 176 11.00 19.59 -1.83
CA SER A 176 11.19 19.23 -0.42
C SER A 176 10.52 17.89 -0.15
N GLY A 177 11.24 16.97 0.48
CA GLY A 177 10.70 15.66 0.88
C GLY A 177 9.78 15.74 2.11
N ASP A 178 9.83 16.83 2.88
CA ASP A 178 9.13 17.01 4.15
C ASP A 178 8.03 18.09 4.12
N ALA A 179 7.97 18.89 3.04
CA ALA A 179 6.96 19.94 2.93
C ALA A 179 5.54 19.38 2.80
N PRO A 180 4.54 19.97 3.49
CA PRO A 180 3.16 19.53 3.41
C PRO A 180 2.59 19.79 2.01
N GLN A 181 1.80 18.84 1.52
CA GLN A 181 1.19 18.87 0.19
C GLN A 181 -0.34 18.94 0.23
N PHE A 182 -0.94 18.70 1.38
CA PHE A 182 -2.38 18.79 1.61
C PHE A 182 -2.72 19.90 2.62
N THR A 183 -3.89 20.47 2.46
CA THR A 183 -4.56 21.25 3.52
C THR A 183 -5.27 20.30 4.48
N VAL A 184 -5.58 20.78 5.69
CA VAL A 184 -6.36 19.99 6.67
C VAL A 184 -7.75 19.66 6.14
N ASP A 185 -8.37 20.57 5.39
CA ASP A 185 -9.74 20.40 4.89
C ASP A 185 -9.81 19.36 3.76
N GLU A 186 -8.79 19.28 2.90
CA GLU A 186 -8.67 18.22 1.89
C GLU A 186 -8.50 16.86 2.56
N VAL A 187 -7.59 16.74 3.54
CA VAL A 187 -7.42 15.49 4.29
C VAL A 187 -8.71 15.10 5.01
N ARG A 188 -9.39 16.06 5.66
CA ARG A 188 -10.65 15.81 6.35
C ARG A 188 -11.73 15.29 5.41
N ALA A 189 -11.89 15.90 4.24
CA ALA A 189 -12.86 15.46 3.23
C ALA A 189 -12.60 14.02 2.75
N VAL A 190 -11.32 13.67 2.53
CA VAL A 190 -10.91 12.29 2.22
C VAL A 190 -11.28 11.35 3.36
N VAL A 191 -10.93 11.69 4.60
CA VAL A 191 -11.15 10.83 5.78
C VAL A 191 -12.63 10.63 6.08
N GLU A 192 -13.44 11.69 6.04
CA GLU A 192 -14.88 11.62 6.27
C GLU A 192 -15.56 10.73 5.21
N THR A 193 -15.25 10.95 3.94
CA THR A 193 -15.79 10.12 2.86
C THR A 193 -15.30 8.67 2.96
N ALA A 194 -14.04 8.45 3.32
CA ALA A 194 -13.50 7.10 3.54
C ALA A 194 -14.26 6.35 4.64
N LYS A 195 -14.63 7.02 5.74
CA LYS A 195 -15.43 6.44 6.81
C LYS A 195 -16.80 5.99 6.36
N ASP A 196 -17.48 6.76 5.48
CA ASP A 196 -18.78 6.40 4.94
C ASP A 196 -18.75 5.07 4.17
N TYR A 197 -17.60 4.75 3.57
CA TYR A 197 -17.37 3.49 2.85
C TYR A 197 -16.65 2.43 3.69
N GLY A 198 -16.41 2.67 4.98
CA GLY A 198 -15.74 1.73 5.88
C GLY A 198 -14.21 1.65 5.71
N PHE A 199 -13.61 2.58 4.98
CA PHE A 199 -12.17 2.62 4.77
C PHE A 199 -11.41 3.26 5.92
N ARG A 200 -10.19 2.81 6.11
CA ARG A 200 -9.14 3.49 6.86
C ARG A 200 -8.28 4.32 5.90
N VAL A 201 -7.64 5.38 6.42
CA VAL A 201 -6.77 6.25 5.64
C VAL A 201 -5.36 6.17 6.19
N ALA A 202 -4.40 5.78 5.34
CA ALA A 202 -2.97 5.77 5.62
C ALA A 202 -2.32 6.97 4.93
N ALA A 203 -1.50 7.73 5.65
CA ALA A 203 -0.86 8.94 5.15
C ALA A 203 0.66 8.79 5.12
N HIS A 204 1.27 8.78 3.92
CA HIS A 204 2.70 9.05 3.80
C HIS A 204 2.97 10.46 4.32
N ALA A 205 3.84 10.59 5.29
CA ALA A 205 4.25 11.89 5.81
C ALA A 205 5.65 11.82 6.43
N HIS A 206 6.50 12.72 5.95
CA HIS A 206 7.72 13.18 6.60
C HIS A 206 7.44 14.56 7.17
N GLY A 207 8.35 15.18 7.85
CA GLY A 207 8.20 16.56 8.30
C GLY A 207 6.98 16.87 9.16
N LYS A 208 7.22 17.65 10.20
CA LYS A 208 6.26 17.94 11.28
C LYS A 208 4.92 18.51 10.80
N GLU A 209 4.95 19.45 9.86
CA GLU A 209 3.72 20.16 9.45
C GLU A 209 2.78 19.25 8.64
N GLY A 210 3.33 18.42 7.76
CA GLY A 210 2.54 17.45 6.99
C GLY A 210 1.90 16.40 7.90
N MET A 211 2.66 15.83 8.84
CA MET A 211 2.12 14.90 9.84
C MET A 211 1.01 15.56 10.67
N LYS A 212 1.24 16.80 11.13
CA LYS A 212 0.22 17.54 11.90
C LYS A 212 -1.08 17.71 11.13
N ARG A 213 -1.01 18.11 9.85
CA ARG A 213 -2.21 18.27 9.00
C ARG A 213 -2.92 16.94 8.77
N ALA A 214 -2.17 15.88 8.54
CA ALA A 214 -2.73 14.54 8.39
C ALA A 214 -3.47 14.08 9.66
N ILE A 215 -2.87 14.26 10.83
CA ILE A 215 -3.48 13.94 12.13
C ILE A 215 -4.73 14.78 12.38
N LEU A 216 -4.68 16.09 12.17
CA LEU A 216 -5.82 16.99 12.33
C LEU A 216 -6.95 16.69 11.34
N GLY A 217 -6.63 16.19 10.16
CA GLY A 217 -7.59 15.67 9.17
C GLY A 217 -8.20 14.33 9.55
N GLY A 218 -7.62 13.62 10.53
CA GLY A 218 -8.19 12.40 11.12
C GLY A 218 -7.73 11.09 10.47
N VAL A 219 -6.54 11.04 9.84
CA VAL A 219 -6.01 9.81 9.25
C VAL A 219 -5.84 8.69 10.30
N THR A 220 -5.86 7.45 9.85
CA THR A 220 -5.79 6.28 10.74
C THR A 220 -4.33 5.92 11.09
N SER A 221 -3.40 6.13 10.16
CA SER A 221 -1.98 5.87 10.36
C SER A 221 -1.11 6.89 9.62
N ILE A 222 0.07 7.14 10.20
CA ILE A 222 1.17 7.86 9.54
C ILE A 222 2.20 6.83 9.11
N GLU A 223 2.57 6.89 7.86
CA GLU A 223 3.59 6.03 7.27
C GLU A 223 4.91 6.79 7.22
N HIS A 224 6.01 6.08 7.51
CA HIS A 224 7.37 6.61 7.68
C HIS A 224 7.52 7.41 8.97
N GLY A 225 6.96 8.62 9.06
CA GLY A 225 6.92 9.42 10.30
C GLY A 225 8.28 9.97 10.75
N THR A 226 9.16 10.29 9.81
CA THR A 226 10.56 10.73 10.09
C THR A 226 10.77 12.21 9.81
#